data_cf99f916995151d48470e16ee274693b
#
_entry.id   cf99f916995151d48470e16ee274693b
#
_cell.length_a   1.000
_cell.length_b   1.000
_cell.length_c   1.000
_cell.angle_alpha   90.00
_cell.angle_beta   90.00
_cell.angle_gamma   90.00
#
_symmetry.space_group_name_H-M   'P 1'
#
loop_
_entity.id
_entity.type
_entity.pdbx_description
1 polymer ?
#
loop_
_entity_poly.entity_id
_entity_poly.type
_entity_poly.pdbx_seq_one_letter_code
_entity_poly.pdbx_strand_id
1 'polypeptide(L)'
;MEKLVLIDGHSILNRAFYGVPDLTNSEGIHTNAVYGFLNIMFKILEEEQCDHLAVAFDLKEPTFRHKMYGDYKGTRKPMPEELREQVPLMKEVLQAMDIPILTLAGYEADDILGTVAKRMAARGVEVSVVSGDRDLLQLADERIKIRIPKTSRGATEVHDYYPEDVKREYQVTPAEFIDVKALMGDSSDNIPGVPSIGEKTATAIIAAYGTIENAYAHLEEIRPPRAKKALEEHYDMAQMSKELATICIDAPVDFSYEDAMVGNLYTPEAYQFMKRLEFKSILTRFGEGARGENAL
;
A
#
# COMPACT_ATOMS: atom_id res chain seq x y z
N MET A 1 14.59 8.62 18.06
CA MET A 1 13.12 8.44 17.91
C MET A 1 12.95 7.16 17.10
N GLU A 2 12.13 6.24 17.60
CA GLU A 2 11.92 4.94 16.96
C GLU A 2 11.16 5.07 15.64
N LYS A 3 11.56 4.31 14.64
CA LYS A 3 10.97 4.32 13.30
C LYS A 3 10.52 2.93 12.88
N LEU A 4 9.30 2.84 12.38
CA LEU A 4 8.73 1.65 11.78
C LEU A 4 8.49 1.88 10.29
N VAL A 5 8.96 0.97 9.44
CA VAL A 5 8.58 0.91 8.03
C VAL A 5 7.59 -0.22 7.81
N LEU A 6 6.47 0.11 7.20
CA LEU A 6 5.44 -0.83 6.76
C LEU A 6 5.37 -0.84 5.25
N ILE A 7 5.47 -2.00 4.63
CA ILE A 7 5.46 -2.15 3.18
C ILE A 7 4.18 -2.87 2.74
N ASP A 8 3.51 -2.30 1.75
CA ASP A 8 2.41 -2.93 1.02
C ASP A 8 3.00 -3.95 0.02
N GLY A 9 2.97 -5.22 0.40
CA GLY A 9 3.67 -6.28 -0.32
C GLY A 9 3.21 -6.44 -1.76
N HIS A 10 1.90 -6.55 -2.01
CA HIS A 10 1.37 -6.71 -3.36
C HIS A 10 1.58 -5.47 -4.22
N SER A 11 1.40 -4.28 -3.66
CA SER A 11 1.59 -3.02 -4.39
C SER A 11 3.04 -2.87 -4.87
N ILE A 12 4.00 -3.09 -4.00
CA ILE A 12 5.43 -2.97 -4.36
C ILE A 12 5.87 -4.10 -5.29
N LEU A 13 5.40 -5.32 -5.06
CA LEU A 13 5.68 -6.46 -5.95
C LEU A 13 5.13 -6.24 -7.37
N ASN A 14 3.90 -5.74 -7.47
CA ASN A 14 3.27 -5.40 -8.74
C ASN A 14 4.02 -4.28 -9.48
N ARG A 15 4.43 -3.24 -8.75
CA ARG A 15 5.24 -2.16 -9.32
C ARG A 15 6.57 -2.67 -9.84
N ALA A 16 7.24 -3.52 -9.08
CA ALA A 16 8.51 -4.13 -9.47
C ALA A 16 8.36 -5.00 -10.73
N PHE A 17 7.28 -5.77 -10.82
CA PHE A 17 6.99 -6.61 -11.98
C PHE A 17 6.91 -5.81 -13.28
N TYR A 18 6.22 -4.68 -13.27
CA TYR A 18 6.09 -3.82 -14.45
C TYR A 18 7.26 -2.86 -14.63
N GLY A 19 8.03 -2.59 -13.60
CA GLY A 19 9.17 -1.66 -13.64
C GLY A 19 10.49 -2.30 -14.02
N VAL A 20 10.64 -3.61 -13.83
CA VAL A 20 11.85 -4.38 -14.14
C VAL A 20 11.56 -5.27 -15.36
N PRO A 21 12.42 -5.26 -16.39
CA PRO A 21 12.29 -6.19 -17.51
C PRO A 21 12.20 -7.64 -17.05
N ASP A 22 11.54 -8.48 -17.81
CA ASP A 22 11.41 -9.90 -17.48
C ASP A 22 12.79 -10.54 -17.23
N LEU A 23 12.89 -11.22 -16.10
CA LEU A 23 14.06 -11.97 -15.67
C LEU A 23 13.63 -13.39 -15.29
N THR A 24 14.40 -14.36 -15.73
CA THR A 24 14.26 -15.76 -15.31
C THR A 24 15.62 -16.29 -14.86
N ASN A 25 15.61 -17.19 -13.88
CA ASN A 25 16.81 -17.92 -13.50
C ASN A 25 17.01 -19.15 -14.39
N SER A 26 18.07 -19.90 -14.16
CA SER A 26 18.40 -21.14 -14.91
C SER A 26 17.34 -22.25 -14.76
N GLU A 27 16.49 -22.20 -13.74
CA GLU A 27 15.36 -23.11 -13.54
C GLU A 27 14.10 -22.67 -14.30
N GLY A 28 14.13 -21.52 -14.99
CA GLY A 28 12.99 -20.96 -15.70
C GLY A 28 11.99 -20.20 -14.79
N ILE A 29 12.36 -19.91 -13.54
CA ILE A 29 11.52 -19.17 -12.59
C ILE A 29 11.60 -17.68 -12.93
N HIS A 30 10.45 -17.03 -13.05
CA HIS A 30 10.39 -15.57 -13.19
C HIS A 30 10.78 -14.90 -11.88
N THR A 31 11.66 -13.90 -11.93
CA THR A 31 12.32 -13.33 -10.75
C THR A 31 12.33 -11.79 -10.72
N ASN A 32 11.86 -11.13 -11.78
CA ASN A 32 11.94 -9.67 -11.90
C ASN A 32 11.18 -8.92 -10.81
N ALA A 33 10.01 -9.41 -10.39
CA ALA A 33 9.24 -8.77 -9.33
C ALA A 33 9.93 -8.88 -7.97
N VAL A 34 10.46 -10.05 -7.63
CA VAL A 34 11.21 -10.26 -6.37
C VAL A 34 12.48 -9.41 -6.37
N TYR A 35 13.21 -9.39 -7.47
CA TYR A 35 14.40 -8.55 -7.63
C TYR A 35 14.12 -7.07 -7.43
N GLY A 36 13.12 -6.55 -8.13
CA GLY A 36 12.72 -5.15 -8.03
C GLY A 36 12.17 -4.78 -6.64
N PHE A 37 11.41 -5.67 -6.01
CA PHE A 37 10.93 -5.50 -4.65
C PHE A 37 12.10 -5.33 -3.66
N LEU A 38 13.06 -6.23 -3.72
CA LEU A 38 14.23 -6.19 -2.84
C LEU A 38 15.03 -4.90 -3.03
N ASN A 39 15.23 -4.45 -4.26
CA ASN A 39 15.92 -3.20 -4.54
C ASN A 39 15.17 -1.98 -3.98
N ILE A 40 13.85 -1.94 -4.12
CA ILE A 40 13.02 -0.88 -3.51
C ILE A 40 13.13 -0.94 -1.98
N MET A 41 13.00 -2.13 -1.41
CA MET A 41 13.11 -2.33 0.05
C MET A 41 14.46 -1.89 0.59
N PHE A 42 15.57 -2.29 -0.02
CA PHE A 42 16.90 -1.86 0.41
C PHE A 42 17.08 -0.35 0.33
N LYS A 43 16.60 0.28 -0.73
CA LYS A 43 16.61 1.75 -0.86
C LYS A 43 15.85 2.41 0.28
N ILE A 44 14.64 1.94 0.58
CA ILE A 44 13.83 2.45 1.68
C ILE A 44 14.55 2.29 3.03
N LEU A 45 15.13 1.12 3.28
CA LEU A 45 15.86 0.86 4.53
C LEU A 45 17.10 1.77 4.68
N GLU A 46 17.82 2.03 3.60
CA GLU A 46 18.96 2.94 3.59
C GLU A 46 18.54 4.40 3.83
N GLU A 47 17.43 4.83 3.24
CA GLU A 47 16.92 6.20 3.42
C GLU A 47 16.30 6.42 4.79
N GLU A 48 15.53 5.47 5.31
CA GLU A 48 14.77 5.60 6.55
C GLU A 48 15.61 5.33 7.80
N GLN A 49 16.61 4.46 7.71
CA GLN A 49 17.38 4.00 8.89
C GLN A 49 16.43 3.52 10.01
N CYS A 50 15.47 2.65 9.66
CA CYS A 50 14.41 2.25 10.56
C CYS A 50 14.85 1.18 11.56
N ASP A 51 14.19 1.18 12.73
CA ASP A 51 14.42 0.19 13.80
C ASP A 51 13.54 -1.04 13.61
N HIS A 52 12.39 -0.89 12.95
CA HIS A 52 11.38 -1.91 12.79
C HIS A 52 10.85 -1.95 11.35
N LEU A 53 10.51 -3.15 10.88
CA LEU A 53 10.04 -3.40 9.52
C LEU A 53 9.02 -4.53 9.51
N ALA A 54 7.94 -4.37 8.76
CA ALA A 54 7.00 -5.44 8.46
C ALA A 54 6.40 -5.24 7.06
N VAL A 55 5.96 -6.33 6.45
CA VAL A 55 5.35 -6.33 5.12
C VAL A 55 3.96 -6.95 5.21
N ALA A 56 2.94 -6.24 4.74
CA ALA A 56 1.57 -6.72 4.70
C ALA A 56 1.22 -7.30 3.33
N PHE A 57 0.49 -8.39 3.31
CA PHE A 57 -0.03 -9.02 2.09
C PHE A 57 -1.52 -9.28 2.19
N ASP A 58 -2.21 -9.16 1.06
CA ASP A 58 -3.58 -9.61 0.92
C ASP A 58 -3.66 -11.14 0.91
N LEU A 59 -4.78 -11.67 1.38
CA LEU A 59 -5.16 -13.06 1.21
C LEU A 59 -6.16 -13.20 0.05
N LYS A 60 -6.38 -14.44 -0.39
CA LYS A 60 -7.32 -14.72 -1.49
C LYS A 60 -8.79 -14.67 -1.06
N GLU A 61 -9.06 -14.79 0.25
CA GLU A 61 -10.41 -14.78 0.75
C GLU A 61 -11.11 -13.44 0.53
N PRO A 62 -12.44 -13.46 0.30
CA PRO A 62 -13.21 -12.22 0.23
C PRO A 62 -13.11 -11.42 1.52
N THR A 63 -13.03 -10.10 1.38
CA THR A 63 -12.98 -9.17 2.51
C THR A 63 -14.39 -8.66 2.88
N PHE A 64 -14.49 -7.89 3.96
CA PHE A 64 -15.75 -7.27 4.36
C PHE A 64 -16.32 -6.36 3.25
N ARG A 65 -15.46 -5.76 2.39
CA ARG A 65 -15.92 -4.94 1.25
C ARG A 65 -16.62 -5.77 0.19
N HIS A 66 -16.13 -6.96 -0.10
CA HIS A 66 -16.81 -7.88 -1.02
C HIS A 66 -18.17 -8.34 -0.49
N LYS A 67 -18.29 -8.49 0.84
CA LYS A 67 -19.56 -8.83 1.48
C LYS A 67 -20.55 -7.67 1.46
N MET A 68 -20.06 -6.45 1.55
CA MET A 68 -20.85 -5.22 1.48
C MET A 68 -21.32 -4.93 0.06
N TYR A 69 -20.45 -5.11 -0.92
CA TYR A 69 -20.68 -4.83 -2.34
C TYR A 69 -20.05 -5.91 -3.19
N GLY A 70 -20.86 -6.82 -3.73
CA GLY A 70 -20.39 -8.00 -4.46
C GLY A 70 -19.56 -7.72 -5.69
N ASP A 71 -19.75 -6.56 -6.31
CA ASP A 71 -19.01 -6.12 -7.49
C ASP A 71 -17.68 -5.38 -7.16
N TYR A 72 -17.35 -5.24 -5.87
CA TYR A 72 -16.11 -4.62 -5.43
C TYR A 72 -14.91 -5.35 -6.06
N LYS A 73 -14.03 -4.58 -6.70
CA LYS A 73 -12.88 -5.11 -7.48
C LYS A 73 -13.24 -6.09 -8.61
N GLY A 74 -14.53 -6.21 -8.93
CA GLY A 74 -15.02 -7.20 -9.90
C GLY A 74 -14.55 -6.97 -11.35
N THR A 75 -14.09 -5.79 -11.68
CA THR A 75 -13.57 -5.44 -13.02
C THR A 75 -12.06 -5.60 -13.14
N ARG A 76 -11.35 -5.96 -12.06
CA ARG A 76 -9.90 -6.18 -12.10
C ARG A 76 -9.54 -7.36 -12.99
N LYS A 77 -8.53 -7.16 -13.83
CA LYS A 77 -7.96 -8.26 -14.61
C LYS A 77 -7.23 -9.24 -13.68
N PRO A 78 -7.22 -10.55 -14.01
CA PRO A 78 -6.42 -11.51 -13.26
C PRO A 78 -4.95 -11.11 -13.25
N MET A 79 -4.28 -11.39 -12.13
CA MET A 79 -2.84 -11.22 -12.02
C MET A 79 -2.14 -12.10 -13.06
N PRO A 80 -1.16 -11.56 -13.82
CA PRO A 80 -0.35 -12.36 -14.72
C PRO A 80 0.26 -13.57 -14.00
N GLU A 81 0.37 -14.70 -14.69
CA GLU A 81 0.88 -15.93 -14.08
C GLU A 81 2.33 -15.77 -13.58
N GLU A 82 3.15 -15.10 -14.35
CA GLU A 82 4.54 -14.79 -14.04
C GLU A 82 4.69 -13.96 -12.75
N LEU A 83 3.74 -13.10 -12.47
CA LEU A 83 3.69 -12.36 -11.20
C LEU A 83 3.12 -13.22 -10.07
N ARG A 84 2.08 -13.99 -10.36
CA ARG A 84 1.41 -14.86 -9.38
C ARG A 84 2.39 -15.87 -8.77
N GLU A 85 3.26 -16.43 -9.58
CA GLU A 85 4.31 -17.35 -9.13
C GLU A 85 5.30 -16.68 -8.18
N GLN A 86 5.57 -15.40 -8.36
CA GLN A 86 6.52 -14.66 -7.55
C GLN A 86 5.97 -14.23 -6.17
N VAL A 87 4.66 -14.25 -5.95
CA VAL A 87 4.08 -13.89 -4.64
C VAL A 87 4.53 -14.84 -3.53
N PRO A 88 4.35 -16.17 -3.63
CA PRO A 88 4.84 -17.08 -2.59
C PRO A 88 6.37 -17.05 -2.47
N LEU A 89 7.09 -16.91 -3.58
CA LEU A 89 8.54 -16.80 -3.58
C LEU A 89 9.01 -15.56 -2.80
N MET A 90 8.35 -14.41 -3.00
CA MET A 90 8.64 -13.19 -2.24
C MET A 90 8.45 -13.39 -0.74
N LYS A 91 7.37 -14.06 -0.34
CA LYS A 91 7.10 -14.37 1.06
C LYS A 91 8.19 -15.27 1.66
N GLU A 92 8.63 -16.30 0.93
CA GLU A 92 9.72 -17.17 1.36
C GLU A 92 11.03 -16.40 1.54
N VAL A 93 11.35 -15.49 0.63
CA VAL A 93 12.55 -14.65 0.72
C VAL A 93 12.49 -13.74 1.94
N LEU A 94 11.33 -13.08 2.18
CA LEU A 94 11.15 -12.23 3.36
C LEU A 94 11.27 -13.02 4.67
N GLN A 95 10.70 -14.23 4.72
CA GLN A 95 10.83 -15.12 5.88
C GLN A 95 12.29 -15.51 6.12
N ALA A 96 13.03 -15.84 5.06
CA ALA A 96 14.46 -16.14 5.15
C ALA A 96 15.30 -14.96 5.63
N MET A 97 14.83 -13.73 5.41
CA MET A 97 15.43 -12.48 5.91
C MET A 97 14.96 -12.08 7.31
N ASP A 98 14.17 -12.91 7.99
CA ASP A 98 13.55 -12.63 9.29
C ASP A 98 12.68 -11.36 9.29
N ILE A 99 12.01 -11.08 8.18
CA ILE A 99 11.08 -9.94 8.05
C ILE A 99 9.65 -10.44 8.29
N PRO A 100 8.93 -9.87 9.29
CA PRO A 100 7.55 -10.26 9.56
C PRO A 100 6.62 -10.00 8.38
N ILE A 101 5.76 -10.98 8.10
CA ILE A 101 4.69 -10.88 7.12
C ILE A 101 3.37 -10.80 7.88
N LEU A 102 2.57 -9.76 7.57
CA LEU A 102 1.28 -9.53 8.19
C LEU A 102 0.17 -9.88 7.19
N THR A 103 -0.76 -10.72 7.61
CA THR A 103 -1.96 -11.08 6.86
C THR A 103 -3.15 -11.15 7.82
N LEU A 104 -4.35 -10.93 7.30
CA LEU A 104 -5.58 -11.02 8.10
C LEU A 104 -6.76 -11.40 7.21
N ALA A 105 -7.38 -12.55 7.48
CA ALA A 105 -8.57 -12.99 6.77
C ALA A 105 -9.74 -11.99 6.95
N GLY A 106 -10.43 -11.69 5.86
CA GLY A 106 -11.55 -10.76 5.86
C GLY A 106 -11.19 -9.28 5.72
N TYR A 107 -9.90 -8.95 5.70
CA TYR A 107 -9.38 -7.59 5.56
C TYR A 107 -8.36 -7.52 4.43
N GLU A 108 -8.12 -6.30 3.93
CA GLU A 108 -7.09 -6.06 2.93
C GLU A 108 -5.76 -5.64 3.60
N ALA A 109 -4.67 -5.73 2.86
CA ALA A 109 -3.37 -5.25 3.32
C ALA A 109 -3.44 -3.78 3.77
N ASP A 110 -4.20 -2.94 3.08
CA ASP A 110 -4.40 -1.53 3.44
C ASP A 110 -4.98 -1.36 4.85
N ASP A 111 -5.91 -2.22 5.23
CA ASP A 111 -6.51 -2.22 6.58
C ASP A 111 -5.49 -2.63 7.65
N ILE A 112 -4.63 -3.59 7.34
CA ILE A 112 -3.52 -3.99 8.21
C ILE A 112 -2.55 -2.83 8.38
N LEU A 113 -2.12 -2.23 7.28
CA LEU A 113 -1.19 -1.10 7.28
C LEU A 113 -1.76 0.09 8.04
N GLY A 114 -3.03 0.44 7.80
CA GLY A 114 -3.71 1.54 8.49
C GLY A 114 -3.83 1.30 9.98
N THR A 115 -4.22 0.09 10.38
CA THR A 115 -4.37 -0.29 11.79
C THR A 115 -3.04 -0.23 12.53
N VAL A 116 -2.00 -0.86 11.98
CA VAL A 116 -0.67 -0.90 12.62
C VAL A 116 -0.05 0.50 12.66
N ALA A 117 -0.14 1.26 11.56
CA ALA A 117 0.39 2.62 11.49
C ALA A 117 -0.24 3.54 12.54
N LYS A 118 -1.57 3.56 12.64
CA LYS A 118 -2.28 4.39 13.64
C LYS A 118 -2.00 3.94 15.07
N ARG A 119 -1.94 2.64 15.32
CA ARG A 119 -1.61 2.07 16.63
C ARG A 119 -0.21 2.47 17.09
N MET A 120 0.78 2.40 16.20
CA MET A 120 2.16 2.72 16.55
C MET A 120 2.39 4.23 16.62
N ALA A 121 1.80 5.02 15.76
CA ALA A 121 1.85 6.48 15.82
C ALA A 121 1.28 7.00 17.17
N ALA A 122 0.18 6.42 17.65
CA ALA A 122 -0.39 6.74 18.95
C ALA A 122 0.56 6.42 20.13
N ARG A 123 1.51 5.51 19.93
CA ARG A 123 2.58 5.18 20.91
C ARG A 123 3.83 6.05 20.74
N GLY A 124 3.81 7.02 19.85
CA GLY A 124 4.93 7.95 19.61
C GLY A 124 5.99 7.46 18.63
N VAL A 125 5.71 6.37 17.89
CA VAL A 125 6.60 5.84 16.85
C VAL A 125 6.40 6.59 15.56
N GLU A 126 7.49 6.96 14.87
CA GLU A 126 7.44 7.48 13.50
C GLU A 126 7.19 6.32 12.53
N VAL A 127 6.18 6.43 11.68
CA VAL A 127 5.79 5.38 10.75
C VAL A 127 5.90 5.84 9.32
N SER A 128 6.57 5.04 8.49
CA SER A 128 6.57 5.19 7.04
C SER A 128 5.80 4.04 6.41
N VAL A 129 4.73 4.35 5.68
CA VAL A 129 3.96 3.37 4.92
C VAL A 129 4.37 3.46 3.45
N VAL A 130 4.90 2.38 2.91
CA VAL A 130 5.42 2.30 1.54
C VAL A 130 4.42 1.56 0.66
N SER A 131 3.80 2.26 -0.26
CA SER A 131 2.84 1.69 -1.21
C SER A 131 2.80 2.52 -2.50
N GLY A 132 2.48 1.89 -3.61
CA GLY A 132 2.15 2.59 -4.85
C GLY A 132 0.69 3.02 -4.92
N ASP A 133 -0.12 2.63 -3.96
CA ASP A 133 -1.56 2.94 -3.90
C ASP A 133 -1.80 4.29 -3.21
N ARG A 134 -2.41 5.22 -3.95
CA ARG A 134 -2.74 6.56 -3.44
C ARG A 134 -3.83 6.56 -2.37
N ASP A 135 -4.59 5.48 -2.22
CA ASP A 135 -5.61 5.35 -1.18
C ASP A 135 -5.00 5.44 0.21
N LEU A 136 -3.75 5.03 0.35
CA LEU A 136 -2.99 5.11 1.59
C LEU A 136 -2.73 6.56 2.03
N LEU A 137 -2.88 7.55 1.14
CA LEU A 137 -2.72 8.97 1.48
C LEU A 137 -3.71 9.43 2.56
N GLN A 138 -4.85 8.76 2.67
CA GLN A 138 -5.81 9.03 3.75
C GLN A 138 -5.26 8.74 5.16
N LEU A 139 -4.18 7.97 5.26
CA LEU A 139 -3.53 7.63 6.53
C LEU A 139 -2.48 8.65 6.97
N ALA A 140 -2.07 9.58 6.10
CA ALA A 140 -1.04 10.56 6.43
C ALA A 140 -1.40 11.37 7.68
N ASP A 141 -0.43 11.54 8.57
CA ASP A 141 -0.61 12.10 9.90
C ASP A 141 0.72 12.75 10.34
N GLU A 142 0.76 13.43 11.48
CA GLU A 142 2.00 14.03 11.99
C GLU A 142 3.15 13.03 12.13
N ARG A 143 2.83 11.76 12.46
CA ARG A 143 3.79 10.67 12.65
C ARG A 143 3.70 9.58 11.59
N ILE A 144 2.80 9.72 10.60
CA ILE A 144 2.62 8.75 9.51
C ILE A 144 2.91 9.44 8.19
N LYS A 145 3.99 9.02 7.57
CA LYS A 145 4.41 9.44 6.23
C LYS A 145 4.06 8.34 5.23
N ILE A 146 3.46 8.70 4.11
CA ILE A 146 3.21 7.78 3.00
C ILE A 146 4.32 7.96 1.97
N ARG A 147 5.02 6.88 1.65
CA ARG A 147 6.10 6.87 0.68
C ARG A 147 5.64 6.15 -0.58
N ILE A 148 5.55 6.88 -1.69
CA ILE A 148 5.12 6.33 -2.97
C ILE A 148 6.30 6.25 -3.92
N PRO A 149 6.80 5.02 -4.23
CA PRO A 149 7.83 4.85 -5.24
C PRO A 149 7.29 5.19 -6.62
N LYS A 150 8.03 5.99 -7.37
CA LYS A 150 7.76 6.31 -8.77
C LYS A 150 8.97 5.89 -9.61
N THR A 151 8.74 5.01 -10.57
CA THR A 151 9.80 4.58 -11.50
C THR A 151 9.67 5.34 -12.80
N SER A 152 10.72 6.07 -13.16
CA SER A 152 10.79 6.80 -14.42
C SER A 152 12.17 6.59 -15.04
N ARG A 153 12.21 6.23 -16.31
CA ARG A 153 13.44 6.03 -17.09
C ARG A 153 14.46 5.08 -16.42
N GLY A 154 13.95 4.03 -15.75
CA GLY A 154 14.80 3.03 -15.09
C GLY A 154 15.33 3.43 -13.71
N ALA A 155 15.03 4.63 -13.23
CA ALA A 155 15.33 5.06 -11.86
C ALA A 155 14.06 5.07 -11.01
N THR A 156 14.18 4.64 -9.76
CA THR A 156 13.10 4.71 -8.77
C THR A 156 13.34 5.90 -7.85
N GLU A 157 12.40 6.84 -7.88
CA GLU A 157 12.31 7.93 -6.91
C GLU A 157 11.19 7.61 -5.91
N VAL A 158 11.33 8.07 -4.68
CA VAL A 158 10.30 7.91 -3.65
C VAL A 158 9.78 9.28 -3.28
N HIS A 159 8.48 9.47 -3.40
CA HIS A 159 7.80 10.70 -3.02
C HIS A 159 7.15 10.55 -1.65
N ASP A 160 7.45 11.48 -0.76
CA ASP A 160 6.98 11.48 0.61
C ASP A 160 5.77 12.40 0.77
N TYR A 161 4.74 11.90 1.47
CA TYR A 161 3.50 12.63 1.73
C TYR A 161 3.20 12.67 3.23
N TYR A 162 3.31 13.85 3.81
CA TYR A 162 2.69 14.26 5.06
C TYR A 162 1.33 14.94 4.78
N PRO A 163 0.52 15.27 5.79
CA PRO A 163 -0.77 15.93 5.56
C PRO A 163 -0.71 17.19 4.70
N GLU A 164 0.30 18.04 4.90
CA GLU A 164 0.51 19.24 4.10
C GLU A 164 0.84 18.95 2.64
N ASP A 165 1.54 17.86 2.35
CA ASP A 165 1.85 17.43 0.99
C ASP A 165 0.61 16.95 0.26
N VAL A 166 -0.25 16.20 0.95
CA VAL A 166 -1.55 15.78 0.44
C VAL A 166 -2.41 16.98 0.10
N LYS A 167 -2.51 17.95 1.02
CA LYS A 167 -3.29 19.17 0.81
C LYS A 167 -2.75 20.02 -0.34
N ARG A 168 -1.44 20.12 -0.46
CA ARG A 168 -0.80 20.87 -1.55
C ARG A 168 -1.07 20.26 -2.92
N GLU A 169 -0.98 18.94 -3.04
CA GLU A 169 -1.14 18.24 -4.32
C GLU A 169 -2.61 18.00 -4.68
N TYR A 170 -3.44 17.62 -3.71
CA TYR A 170 -4.83 17.19 -3.93
C TYR A 170 -5.89 18.21 -3.46
N GLN A 171 -5.48 19.34 -2.85
CA GLN A 171 -6.36 20.41 -2.38
C GLN A 171 -7.30 20.03 -1.23
N VAL A 172 -7.11 18.85 -0.65
CA VAL A 172 -7.89 18.31 0.46
C VAL A 172 -6.96 17.70 1.50
N THR A 173 -7.45 17.59 2.74
CA THR A 173 -6.74 16.89 3.81
C THR A 173 -6.78 15.37 3.60
N PRO A 174 -5.92 14.57 4.28
CA PRO A 174 -6.00 13.11 4.23
C PRO A 174 -7.39 12.55 4.54
N ALA A 175 -8.07 13.06 5.56
CA ALA A 175 -9.43 12.63 5.89
C ALA A 175 -10.43 12.99 4.79
N GLU A 176 -10.34 14.19 4.24
CA GLU A 176 -11.19 14.66 3.14
C GLU A 176 -10.96 13.88 1.84
N PHE A 177 -9.78 13.29 1.66
CA PHE A 177 -9.45 12.46 0.50
C PHE A 177 -10.40 11.25 0.36
N ILE A 178 -10.85 10.69 1.48
CA ILE A 178 -11.86 9.61 1.52
C ILE A 178 -13.18 10.09 0.88
N ASP A 179 -13.63 11.27 1.27
CA ASP A 179 -14.90 11.86 0.80
C ASP A 179 -14.85 12.23 -0.69
N VAL A 180 -13.69 12.68 -1.18
CA VAL A 180 -13.48 12.91 -2.61
C VAL A 180 -13.66 11.61 -3.37
N LYS A 181 -13.04 10.51 -2.91
CA LYS A 181 -13.20 9.18 -3.53
C LYS A 181 -14.63 8.66 -3.45
N ALA A 182 -15.33 8.93 -2.34
CA ALA A 182 -16.73 8.55 -2.18
C ALA A 182 -17.63 9.19 -3.24
N LEU A 183 -17.33 10.43 -3.63
CA LEU A 183 -18.11 11.15 -4.65
C LEU A 183 -17.70 10.76 -6.07
N MET A 184 -16.40 10.73 -6.38
CA MET A 184 -15.96 10.46 -7.73
C MET A 184 -15.94 8.97 -8.10
N GLY A 185 -15.93 8.09 -7.09
CA GLY A 185 -15.74 6.65 -7.28
C GLY A 185 -14.31 6.28 -7.64
N ASP A 186 -14.09 5.00 -7.89
CA ASP A 186 -12.81 4.46 -8.33
C ASP A 186 -13.04 3.29 -9.29
N SER A 187 -12.67 3.47 -10.54
CA SER A 187 -12.84 2.44 -11.57
C SER A 187 -11.93 1.23 -11.35
N SER A 188 -10.77 1.41 -10.71
CA SER A 188 -9.83 0.30 -10.45
C SER A 188 -10.36 -0.67 -9.39
N ASP A 189 -11.09 -0.16 -8.40
CA ASP A 189 -11.71 -0.94 -7.34
C ASP A 189 -13.21 -1.18 -7.58
N ASN A 190 -13.71 -0.68 -8.70
CA ASN A 190 -15.12 -0.73 -9.04
C ASN A 190 -16.02 -0.10 -7.96
N ILE A 191 -15.55 0.99 -7.36
CA ILE A 191 -16.34 1.81 -6.45
C ILE A 191 -17.18 2.77 -7.29
N PRO A 192 -18.52 2.73 -7.14
CA PRO A 192 -19.39 3.47 -8.06
C PRO A 192 -19.28 4.99 -7.95
N GLY A 193 -19.09 5.52 -6.75
CA GLY A 193 -19.18 6.96 -6.52
C GLY A 193 -20.59 7.49 -6.78
N VAL A 194 -20.70 8.77 -7.09
CA VAL A 194 -21.94 9.41 -7.49
C VAL A 194 -21.89 9.65 -8.99
N PRO A 195 -22.84 9.13 -9.79
CA PRO A 195 -22.88 9.35 -11.22
C PRO A 195 -22.77 10.83 -11.61
N SER A 196 -22.02 11.12 -12.64
CA SER A 196 -21.78 12.49 -13.15
C SER A 196 -20.90 13.39 -12.27
N ILE A 197 -20.38 12.91 -11.17
CA ILE A 197 -19.41 13.65 -10.34
C ILE A 197 -18.02 13.06 -10.58
N GLY A 198 -17.18 13.82 -11.28
CA GLY A 198 -15.77 13.47 -11.49
C GLY A 198 -14.87 14.11 -10.44
N GLU A 199 -13.57 13.85 -10.56
CA GLU A 199 -12.55 14.30 -9.61
C GLU A 199 -12.61 15.82 -9.32
N LYS A 200 -12.68 16.63 -10.37
CA LYS A 200 -12.68 18.10 -10.23
C LYS A 200 -13.88 18.60 -9.42
N THR A 201 -15.07 18.10 -9.72
CA THR A 201 -16.30 18.48 -9.01
C THR A 201 -16.29 17.93 -7.59
N ALA A 202 -15.89 16.68 -7.38
CA ALA A 202 -15.77 16.05 -6.07
C ALA A 202 -14.80 16.84 -5.17
N THR A 203 -13.62 17.17 -5.70
CA THR A 203 -12.62 17.95 -4.96
C THR A 203 -13.16 19.33 -4.57
N ALA A 204 -13.82 20.03 -5.49
CA ALA A 204 -14.42 21.35 -5.20
C ALA A 204 -15.49 21.28 -4.11
N ILE A 205 -16.35 20.27 -4.14
CA ILE A 205 -17.39 20.06 -3.12
C ILE A 205 -16.76 19.79 -1.76
N ILE A 206 -15.82 18.87 -1.68
CA ILE A 206 -15.20 18.49 -0.40
C ILE A 206 -14.29 19.61 0.13
N ALA A 207 -13.56 20.32 -0.72
CA ALA A 207 -12.80 21.48 -0.30
C ALA A 207 -13.68 22.57 0.34
N ALA A 208 -14.93 22.72 -0.14
CA ALA A 208 -15.88 23.69 0.39
C ALA A 208 -16.60 23.20 1.66
N TYR A 209 -16.97 21.95 1.75
CA TYR A 209 -17.84 21.39 2.82
C TYR A 209 -17.15 20.41 3.76
N GLY A 210 -15.97 19.92 3.44
CA GLY A 210 -15.17 19.02 4.27
C GLY A 210 -15.56 17.55 4.20
N THR A 211 -16.85 17.25 4.29
CA THR A 211 -17.39 15.88 4.26
C THR A 211 -18.60 15.76 3.34
N ILE A 212 -18.92 14.55 2.89
CA ILE A 212 -20.14 14.32 2.11
C ILE A 212 -21.39 14.61 2.94
N GLU A 213 -21.38 14.31 4.24
CA GLU A 213 -22.49 14.58 5.15
C GLU A 213 -22.79 16.09 5.24
N ASN A 214 -21.74 16.90 5.37
CA ASN A 214 -21.89 18.35 5.40
C ASN A 214 -22.30 18.91 4.02
N ALA A 215 -21.81 18.33 2.94
CA ALA A 215 -22.27 18.70 1.59
C ALA A 215 -23.76 18.45 1.41
N TYR A 216 -24.28 17.32 1.88
CA TYR A 216 -25.71 17.02 1.87
C TYR A 216 -26.53 17.99 2.77
N ALA A 217 -25.98 18.44 3.89
CA ALA A 217 -26.60 19.44 4.73
C ALA A 217 -26.73 20.82 4.05
N HIS A 218 -25.91 21.09 3.03
CA HIS A 218 -25.89 22.34 2.26
C HIS A 218 -26.24 22.11 0.78
N LEU A 219 -27.08 21.14 0.50
CA LEU A 219 -27.37 20.64 -0.85
C LEU A 219 -27.85 21.75 -1.80
N GLU A 220 -28.65 22.72 -1.27
CA GLU A 220 -29.15 23.86 -2.06
C GLU A 220 -28.05 24.80 -2.58
N GLU A 221 -26.87 24.78 -1.96
CA GLU A 221 -25.72 25.59 -2.33
C GLU A 221 -24.80 24.92 -3.36
N ILE A 222 -24.98 23.63 -3.57
CA ILE A 222 -24.09 22.82 -4.46
C ILE A 222 -24.21 23.31 -5.91
N ARG A 223 -23.06 23.48 -6.53
CA ARG A 223 -22.93 23.84 -7.94
C ARG A 223 -21.93 22.88 -8.63
N PRO A 224 -22.08 22.56 -9.91
CA PRO A 224 -23.19 22.99 -10.79
C PRO A 224 -24.52 22.28 -10.43
N PRO A 225 -25.66 22.73 -10.95
CA PRO A 225 -26.99 22.11 -10.67
C PRO A 225 -27.05 20.62 -10.97
N ARG A 226 -26.28 20.15 -11.95
CA ARG A 226 -26.16 18.73 -12.28
C ARG A 226 -25.56 17.93 -11.13
N ALA A 227 -24.55 18.47 -10.45
CA ALA A 227 -23.94 17.83 -9.30
C ALA A 227 -24.92 17.77 -8.11
N LYS A 228 -25.65 18.86 -7.85
CA LYS A 228 -26.72 18.89 -6.84
C LYS A 228 -27.74 17.78 -7.09
N LYS A 229 -28.26 17.70 -8.31
CA LYS A 229 -29.23 16.66 -8.69
C LYS A 229 -28.67 15.25 -8.52
N ALA A 230 -27.43 15.02 -8.94
CA ALA A 230 -26.75 13.72 -8.80
C ALA A 230 -26.64 13.32 -7.32
N LEU A 231 -26.27 14.23 -6.44
CA LEU A 231 -26.23 13.97 -4.99
C LEU A 231 -27.61 13.64 -4.43
N GLU A 232 -28.66 14.42 -4.80
CA GLU A 232 -30.03 14.15 -4.37
C GLU A 232 -30.52 12.75 -4.73
N GLU A 233 -30.20 12.28 -5.93
CA GLU A 233 -30.66 11.00 -6.46
C GLU A 233 -29.85 9.77 -5.97
N HIS A 234 -28.63 9.99 -5.44
CA HIS A 234 -27.67 8.90 -5.17
C HIS A 234 -27.06 8.93 -3.77
N TYR A 235 -27.84 9.33 -2.77
CA TYR A 235 -27.36 9.39 -1.38
C TYR A 235 -26.79 8.06 -0.87
N ASP A 236 -27.54 6.95 -1.04
CA ASP A 236 -27.11 5.64 -0.57
C ASP A 236 -25.84 5.15 -1.27
N MET A 237 -25.71 5.49 -2.55
CA MET A 237 -24.51 5.15 -3.33
C MET A 237 -23.27 5.93 -2.85
N ALA A 238 -23.44 7.20 -2.47
CA ALA A 238 -22.38 8.00 -1.87
C ALA A 238 -21.92 7.44 -0.52
N GLN A 239 -22.86 7.03 0.33
CA GLN A 239 -22.58 6.42 1.62
C GLN A 239 -21.82 5.08 1.47
N MET A 240 -22.31 4.20 0.62
CA MET A 240 -21.65 2.92 0.34
C MET A 240 -20.24 3.12 -0.23
N SER A 241 -20.09 4.05 -1.17
CA SER A 241 -18.77 4.37 -1.75
C SER A 241 -17.80 4.91 -0.71
N LYS A 242 -18.25 5.70 0.25
CA LYS A 242 -17.43 6.17 1.38
C LYS A 242 -16.97 5.00 2.25
N GLU A 243 -17.85 4.08 2.60
CA GLU A 243 -17.48 2.88 3.38
C GLU A 243 -16.46 2.01 2.64
N LEU A 244 -16.64 1.81 1.33
CA LEU A 244 -15.70 1.05 0.50
C LEU A 244 -14.33 1.73 0.40
N ALA A 245 -14.29 3.06 0.30
CA ALA A 245 -13.07 3.84 0.17
C ALA A 245 -12.30 4.03 1.49
N THR A 246 -12.96 3.82 2.63
CA THR A 246 -12.37 4.04 3.95
C THR A 246 -11.52 2.84 4.38
N ILE A 247 -10.25 3.09 4.68
CA ILE A 247 -9.37 2.07 5.26
C ILE A 247 -9.77 1.85 6.73
N CYS A 248 -9.94 0.58 7.11
CA CYS A 248 -10.18 0.19 8.49
C CYS A 248 -8.89 0.39 9.31
N ILE A 249 -8.96 1.16 10.39
CA ILE A 249 -7.82 1.47 11.25
C ILE A 249 -7.88 0.79 12.62
N ASP A 250 -8.83 -0.13 12.80
CA ASP A 250 -9.06 -0.90 14.03
C ASP A 250 -9.28 -2.40 13.75
N ALA A 251 -8.69 -2.89 12.66
CA ALA A 251 -8.73 -4.31 12.31
C ALA A 251 -8.06 -5.17 13.39
N PRO A 252 -8.56 -6.40 13.64
CA PRO A 252 -8.03 -7.29 14.67
C PRO A 252 -6.74 -7.98 14.22
N VAL A 253 -5.76 -7.21 13.79
CA VAL A 253 -4.46 -7.72 13.36
C VAL A 253 -3.58 -7.99 14.58
N ASP A 254 -2.95 -9.16 14.57
CA ASP A 254 -1.91 -9.51 15.54
C ASP A 254 -0.57 -8.96 15.02
N PHE A 255 -0.06 -7.96 15.72
CA PHE A 255 1.22 -7.32 15.40
C PHE A 255 2.05 -7.16 16.68
N SER A 256 3.21 -7.78 16.68
CA SER A 256 4.23 -7.59 17.71
C SER A 256 5.29 -6.60 17.22
N TYR A 257 5.40 -5.48 17.93
CA TYR A 257 6.40 -4.46 17.64
C TYR A 257 7.82 -4.99 17.85
N GLU A 258 8.00 -5.79 18.89
CA GLU A 258 9.27 -6.42 19.22
C GLU A 258 9.74 -7.41 18.15
N ASP A 259 8.82 -8.19 17.61
CA ASP A 259 9.11 -9.14 16.51
C ASP A 259 9.43 -8.45 15.19
N ALA A 260 9.03 -7.20 15.04
CA ALA A 260 9.33 -6.39 13.85
C ALA A 260 10.68 -5.67 13.91
N MET A 261 11.44 -5.81 14.99
CA MET A 261 12.78 -5.22 15.10
C MET A 261 13.68 -5.73 13.98
N VAL A 262 14.32 -4.82 13.26
CA VAL A 262 15.23 -5.15 12.17
C VAL A 262 16.49 -5.78 12.74
N GLY A 263 16.69 -7.07 12.45
CA GLY A 263 17.88 -7.81 12.80
C GLY A 263 18.86 -7.90 11.64
N ASN A 264 19.58 -9.02 11.57
CA ASN A 264 20.43 -9.32 10.43
C ASN A 264 19.58 -9.86 9.27
N LEU A 265 19.34 -9.05 8.26
CA LEU A 265 18.60 -9.44 7.05
C LEU A 265 19.40 -10.39 6.15
N TYR A 266 20.71 -10.40 6.30
CA TYR A 266 21.63 -11.16 5.45
C TYR A 266 21.94 -12.53 6.06
N THR A 267 20.88 -13.32 6.27
CA THR A 267 20.97 -14.67 6.84
C THR A 267 21.56 -15.67 5.86
N PRO A 268 22.09 -16.82 6.31
CA PRO A 268 22.52 -17.91 5.42
C PRO A 268 21.38 -18.42 4.52
N GLU A 269 20.16 -18.49 5.03
CA GLU A 269 18.98 -18.92 4.27
C GLU A 269 18.67 -17.93 3.15
N ALA A 270 18.68 -16.64 3.43
CA ALA A 270 18.48 -15.60 2.44
C ALA A 270 19.59 -15.63 1.37
N TYR A 271 20.83 -15.89 1.77
CA TYR A 271 21.94 -16.06 0.82
C TYR A 271 21.69 -17.19 -0.19
N GLN A 272 21.16 -18.33 0.27
CA GLN A 272 20.84 -19.46 -0.63
C GLN A 272 19.73 -19.08 -1.62
N PHE A 273 18.71 -18.32 -1.18
CA PHE A 273 17.69 -17.78 -2.10
C PHE A 273 18.30 -16.87 -3.16
N MET A 274 19.17 -15.94 -2.77
CA MET A 274 19.81 -15.01 -3.71
C MET A 274 20.69 -15.74 -4.73
N LYS A 275 21.37 -16.80 -4.29
CA LYS A 275 22.14 -17.69 -5.21
C LYS A 275 21.22 -18.41 -6.19
N ARG A 276 20.15 -19.05 -5.70
CA ARG A 276 19.20 -19.78 -6.52
C ARG A 276 18.52 -18.85 -7.55
N LEU A 277 18.17 -17.64 -7.13
CA LEU A 277 17.52 -16.64 -7.98
C LEU A 277 18.51 -15.89 -8.90
N GLU A 278 19.81 -16.16 -8.74
CA GLU A 278 20.89 -15.58 -9.54
C GLU A 278 20.98 -14.03 -9.41
N PHE A 279 20.66 -13.51 -8.24
CA PHE A 279 20.72 -12.08 -7.92
C PHE A 279 22.14 -11.61 -7.58
N LYS A 280 23.01 -11.56 -8.59
CA LYS A 280 24.44 -11.29 -8.43
C LYS A 280 24.73 -9.98 -7.70
N SER A 281 24.03 -8.90 -8.02
CA SER A 281 24.22 -7.60 -7.37
C SER A 281 23.78 -7.61 -5.91
N ILE A 282 22.70 -8.32 -5.56
CA ILE A 282 22.21 -8.43 -4.19
C ILE A 282 23.16 -9.31 -3.36
N LEU A 283 23.73 -10.36 -3.95
CA LEU A 283 24.72 -11.23 -3.29
C LEU A 283 25.91 -10.44 -2.75
N THR A 284 26.28 -9.32 -3.35
CA THR A 284 27.39 -8.48 -2.87
C THR A 284 27.12 -7.86 -1.50
N ARG A 285 25.86 -7.80 -1.07
CA ARG A 285 25.45 -7.27 0.25
C ARG A 285 25.71 -8.27 1.39
N PHE A 286 25.94 -9.55 1.08
CA PHE A 286 26.11 -10.61 2.06
C PHE A 286 27.59 -10.74 2.48
N GLY A 287 27.85 -10.75 3.80
CA GLY A 287 29.16 -10.97 4.37
C GLY A 287 29.59 -12.44 4.37
N GLU A 288 30.82 -12.71 4.78
CA GLU A 288 31.44 -14.06 4.81
C GLU A 288 30.64 -15.05 5.66
N GLY A 289 30.11 -14.62 6.81
CA GLY A 289 29.32 -15.48 7.69
C GLY A 289 28.06 -16.04 7.05
N ALA A 290 27.41 -15.29 6.16
CA ALA A 290 26.24 -15.75 5.42
C ALA A 290 26.60 -16.71 4.28
N ARG A 291 27.81 -16.62 3.74
CA ARG A 291 28.29 -17.41 2.61
C ARG A 291 28.66 -18.84 2.98
N GLY A 292 28.75 -19.16 4.27
CA GLY A 292 29.11 -20.49 4.75
C GLY A 292 30.60 -20.83 4.57
N GLU A 293 31.47 -19.84 4.46
CA GLU A 293 32.92 -20.02 4.24
C GLU A 293 33.70 -20.43 5.52
N ASN A 294 33.00 -20.81 6.60
CA ASN A 294 33.63 -21.36 7.81
C ASN A 294 33.33 -22.85 8.02
N ALA A 295 33.31 -23.62 6.96
CA ALA A 295 33.32 -25.08 7.05
C ALA A 295 34.66 -25.61 6.45
N LEU A 296 35.71 -25.48 7.23
CA LEU A 296 36.89 -26.33 7.15
C LEU A 296 36.97 -27.18 8.39
#